data_fcf7a56d716f189d981aef5bc5e82477
#
_entry.id   fcf7a56d716f189d981aef5bc5e82477
#
_cell.length_a   1.000
_cell.length_b   1.000
_cell.length_c   1.000
_cell.angle_alpha   90.00
_cell.angle_beta   90.00
_cell.angle_gamma   90.00
#
_symmetry.space_group_name_H-M   'P 1'
#
loop_
_entity.id
_entity.type
_entity.pdbx_description
1 polymer ?
#
loop_
_entity_poly.entity_id
_entity_poly.type
_entity_poly.pdbx_seq_one_letter_code
_entity_poly.pdbx_strand_id
1 'polypeptide(L)'
;MSTNIPYGPLMIDVEGLSLTEADKRRLQHPLVGGVILFSRNYKDPVQLSALTQEIADLRHPPLPITVDHEGGRVQRFREGFTRLPAMRMLGELFAKDPIAAEDAAEAVGLVLASELRAHGVDFSFTPVLDLDWGRSGVIGDRSFSKDPQIVARLAAALIRGLSKGGMGSCGKHFPGHGWVEADSHVAIPVDERSMAEIEIDMQPYHELSLDAVMPAHVIYPVLDERPAGFSPRWLEKLRLECQFDGIIFSDDLSMEGASVAGTIVDRANAAWDAGCDVLLVCNKPDFVDELLAQWQPVAQPKRAARIPNLLGQPGLGQAHPLTRAQLEAHADYQAALKRIQAL
;
A
#
# COMPACT_ATOMS: atom_id res chain seq x y z
N MET A 1 -24.90 5.30 -19.29
CA MET A 1 -24.43 6.58 -18.71
C MET A 1 -23.76 6.23 -17.40
N SER A 2 -22.47 6.48 -17.25
CA SER A 2 -21.76 6.24 -16.01
C SER A 2 -22.30 7.15 -14.92
N THR A 3 -22.62 6.59 -13.76
CA THR A 3 -23.17 7.35 -12.61
C THR A 3 -22.04 8.18 -11.98
N ASN A 4 -22.27 9.48 -11.82
CA ASN A 4 -21.30 10.33 -11.12
C ASN A 4 -21.44 10.11 -9.60
N ILE A 5 -20.47 9.41 -8.99
CA ILE A 5 -20.48 9.04 -7.58
C ILE A 5 -19.16 9.54 -6.96
N PRO A 6 -19.19 10.40 -5.93
CA PRO A 6 -17.96 10.86 -5.26
C PRO A 6 -17.21 9.70 -4.59
N TYR A 7 -15.92 9.87 -4.34
CA TYR A 7 -15.13 8.89 -3.60
C TYR A 7 -15.55 8.82 -2.14
N GLY A 8 -15.87 7.60 -1.70
CA GLY A 8 -16.08 7.29 -0.30
C GLY A 8 -14.79 6.85 0.41
N PRO A 9 -14.83 6.64 1.73
CA PRO A 9 -13.66 6.28 2.51
C PRO A 9 -13.27 4.79 2.48
N LEU A 10 -14.08 3.90 1.90
CA LEU A 10 -13.81 2.46 1.90
C LEU A 10 -13.02 2.03 0.66
N MET A 11 -11.97 1.26 0.88
CA MET A 11 -11.28 0.48 -0.15
C MET A 11 -11.57 -0.99 0.07
N ILE A 12 -12.18 -1.64 -0.91
CA ILE A 12 -12.67 -3.01 -0.81
C ILE A 12 -12.09 -3.89 -1.92
N ASP A 13 -12.15 -5.19 -1.74
CA ASP A 13 -11.73 -6.16 -2.74
C ASP A 13 -12.89 -6.68 -3.60
N VAL A 14 -12.56 -7.49 -4.59
CA VAL A 14 -13.51 -8.19 -5.46
C VAL A 14 -13.30 -9.69 -5.41
N GLU A 15 -14.35 -10.45 -5.75
CA GLU A 15 -14.39 -11.87 -5.49
C GLU A 15 -13.41 -12.68 -6.36
N GLY A 16 -13.39 -12.42 -7.68
CA GLY A 16 -12.72 -13.30 -8.63
C GLY A 16 -12.01 -12.61 -9.79
N LEU A 17 -11.95 -13.30 -10.93
CA LEU A 17 -11.24 -12.88 -12.15
C LEU A 17 -12.04 -11.87 -13.01
N SER A 18 -13.30 -11.66 -12.71
CA SER A 18 -14.22 -10.70 -13.32
C SER A 18 -15.20 -10.23 -12.24
N LEU A 19 -15.88 -9.12 -12.44
CA LEU A 19 -16.85 -8.60 -11.48
C LEU A 19 -18.13 -9.43 -11.45
N THR A 20 -18.54 -9.86 -10.25
CA THR A 20 -19.87 -10.38 -10.01
C THR A 20 -20.88 -9.22 -9.91
N GLU A 21 -22.19 -9.53 -10.01
CA GLU A 21 -23.23 -8.52 -9.79
C GLU A 21 -23.21 -7.97 -8.35
N ALA A 22 -22.71 -8.75 -7.37
CA ALA A 22 -22.50 -8.29 -6.01
C ALA A 22 -21.35 -7.29 -5.95
N ASP A 23 -20.21 -7.57 -6.61
CA ASP A 23 -19.09 -6.64 -6.69
C ASP A 23 -19.50 -5.33 -7.34
N LYS A 24 -20.24 -5.37 -8.46
CA LYS A 24 -20.72 -4.16 -9.13
C LYS A 24 -21.59 -3.30 -8.23
N ARG A 25 -22.52 -3.91 -7.47
CA ARG A 25 -23.36 -3.17 -6.51
C ARG A 25 -22.52 -2.53 -5.40
N ARG A 26 -21.55 -3.27 -4.81
CA ARG A 26 -20.66 -2.75 -3.77
C ARG A 26 -19.80 -1.60 -4.29
N LEU A 27 -19.16 -1.75 -5.44
CA LEU A 27 -18.28 -0.74 -6.04
C LEU A 27 -19.01 0.53 -6.47
N GLN A 28 -20.30 0.45 -6.77
CA GLN A 28 -21.15 1.61 -7.07
C GLN A 28 -21.72 2.29 -5.82
N HIS A 29 -21.44 1.78 -4.61
CA HIS A 29 -21.91 2.40 -3.40
C HIS A 29 -21.13 3.69 -3.07
N PRO A 30 -21.79 4.79 -2.61
CA PRO A 30 -21.10 6.07 -2.31
C PRO A 30 -20.01 6.00 -1.24
N LEU A 31 -20.06 5.03 -0.33
CA LEU A 31 -19.01 4.82 0.66
C LEU A 31 -17.74 4.20 0.08
N VAL A 32 -17.74 3.69 -1.15
CA VAL A 32 -16.56 3.07 -1.76
C VAL A 32 -15.75 4.11 -2.53
N GLY A 33 -14.46 4.15 -2.26
CA GLY A 33 -13.50 5.08 -2.85
C GLY A 33 -12.29 4.42 -3.52
N GLY A 34 -12.18 3.08 -3.48
CA GLY A 34 -11.08 2.37 -4.14
C GLY A 34 -11.26 0.85 -4.14
N VAL A 35 -10.39 0.19 -4.91
CA VAL A 35 -10.36 -1.28 -5.03
C VAL A 35 -8.96 -1.79 -4.73
N ILE A 36 -8.86 -2.88 -3.97
CA ILE A 36 -7.60 -3.62 -3.79
C ILE A 36 -7.73 -5.01 -4.43
N LEU A 37 -6.73 -5.40 -5.23
CA LEU A 37 -6.65 -6.70 -5.88
C LEU A 37 -5.69 -7.64 -5.15
N PHE A 38 -6.00 -8.93 -5.19
CA PHE A 38 -5.21 -10.02 -4.61
C PHE A 38 -4.82 -11.06 -5.67
N SER A 39 -4.01 -12.04 -5.28
CA SER A 39 -3.60 -13.12 -6.20
C SER A 39 -4.77 -13.90 -6.82
N ARG A 40 -5.91 -14.01 -6.10
CA ARG A 40 -7.14 -14.65 -6.63
C ARG A 40 -7.78 -13.89 -7.79
N ASN A 41 -7.46 -12.59 -7.94
CA ASN A 41 -7.96 -11.73 -9.02
C ASN A 41 -7.06 -11.77 -10.26
N TYR A 42 -6.04 -12.63 -10.27
CA TYR A 42 -5.04 -12.70 -11.31
C TYR A 42 -4.91 -14.11 -11.89
N LYS A 43 -5.02 -14.21 -13.19
CA LYS A 43 -4.73 -15.42 -13.98
C LYS A 43 -3.58 -15.18 -14.93
N ASP A 44 -3.66 -14.13 -15.73
CA ASP A 44 -2.68 -13.68 -16.70
C ASP A 44 -2.83 -12.16 -16.97
N PRO A 45 -1.85 -11.51 -17.65
CA PRO A 45 -1.90 -10.07 -17.90
C PRO A 45 -3.12 -9.61 -18.72
N VAL A 46 -3.63 -10.45 -19.64
CA VAL A 46 -4.78 -10.09 -20.47
C VAL A 46 -6.06 -10.07 -19.64
N GLN A 47 -6.24 -11.09 -18.79
CA GLN A 47 -7.38 -11.15 -17.88
C GLN A 47 -7.33 -9.98 -16.87
N LEU A 48 -6.15 -9.64 -16.31
CA LEU A 48 -6.01 -8.52 -15.41
C LEU A 48 -6.45 -7.21 -16.06
N SER A 49 -5.97 -6.95 -17.30
CA SER A 49 -6.37 -5.74 -18.03
C SER A 49 -7.88 -5.68 -18.31
N ALA A 50 -8.51 -6.82 -18.54
CA ALA A 50 -9.96 -6.88 -18.71
C ALA A 50 -10.70 -6.56 -17.39
N LEU A 51 -10.24 -7.09 -16.25
CA LEU A 51 -10.82 -6.80 -14.94
C LEU A 51 -10.65 -5.34 -14.55
N THR A 52 -9.45 -4.76 -14.71
CA THR A 52 -9.20 -3.36 -14.37
C THR A 52 -9.99 -2.40 -15.25
N GLN A 53 -10.17 -2.74 -16.53
CA GLN A 53 -11.04 -1.96 -17.44
C GLN A 53 -12.52 -2.06 -17.02
N GLU A 54 -13.00 -3.26 -16.65
CA GLU A 54 -14.37 -3.44 -16.15
C GLU A 54 -14.63 -2.60 -14.89
N ILE A 55 -13.65 -2.53 -13.97
CA ILE A 55 -13.72 -1.68 -12.77
C ILE A 55 -13.74 -0.19 -13.16
N ALA A 56 -12.86 0.25 -14.05
CA ALA A 56 -12.75 1.64 -14.47
C ALA A 56 -14.02 2.16 -15.16
N ASP A 57 -14.69 1.30 -15.94
CA ASP A 57 -15.91 1.65 -16.69
C ASP A 57 -17.17 1.68 -15.80
N LEU A 58 -17.11 1.16 -14.56
CA LEU A 58 -18.27 0.96 -13.72
C LEU A 58 -18.91 2.27 -13.23
N ARG A 59 -18.10 3.30 -13.00
CA ARG A 59 -18.55 4.60 -12.47
C ARG A 59 -17.64 5.75 -12.88
N HIS A 60 -18.10 6.98 -12.66
CA HIS A 60 -17.30 8.19 -12.81
C HIS A 60 -17.34 9.02 -11.51
N PRO A 61 -16.19 9.55 -10.99
CA PRO A 61 -14.84 9.26 -11.48
C PRO A 61 -14.47 7.77 -11.26
N PRO A 62 -13.49 7.22 -12.04
CA PRO A 62 -13.07 5.83 -11.90
C PRO A 62 -12.44 5.59 -10.54
N LEU A 63 -12.63 4.39 -9.96
CA LEU A 63 -12.01 4.02 -8.69
C LEU A 63 -10.51 3.78 -8.89
N PRO A 64 -9.63 4.28 -8.00
CA PRO A 64 -8.25 3.84 -7.96
C PRO A 64 -8.18 2.35 -7.66
N ILE A 65 -7.34 1.64 -8.42
CA ILE A 65 -7.13 0.19 -8.32
C ILE A 65 -5.75 -0.04 -7.70
N THR A 66 -5.71 -0.74 -6.58
CA THR A 66 -4.50 -0.94 -5.79
C THR A 66 -4.15 -2.42 -5.62
N VAL A 67 -2.93 -2.71 -5.16
CA VAL A 67 -2.45 -4.06 -4.92
C VAL A 67 -1.31 -4.08 -3.89
N ASP A 68 -1.11 -5.20 -3.19
CA ASP A 68 0.16 -5.49 -2.49
C ASP A 68 1.14 -6.13 -3.46
N HIS A 69 2.03 -5.35 -4.03
CA HIS A 69 3.03 -5.81 -4.97
C HIS A 69 4.37 -5.18 -4.58
N GLU A 70 5.06 -5.80 -3.61
CA GLU A 70 6.28 -5.29 -3.00
C GLU A 70 7.52 -5.85 -3.69
N GLY A 71 7.46 -7.12 -4.08
CA GLY A 71 8.56 -7.98 -4.50
C GLY A 71 8.73 -9.18 -3.56
N GLY A 72 9.69 -10.05 -3.86
CA GLY A 72 9.92 -11.24 -3.06
C GLY A 72 8.66 -12.11 -2.89
N ARG A 73 8.34 -12.44 -1.63
CA ARG A 73 7.15 -13.25 -1.31
C ARG A 73 5.83 -12.49 -1.40
N VAL A 74 5.84 -11.16 -1.30
CA VAL A 74 4.66 -10.30 -1.42
C VAL A 74 4.61 -9.69 -2.81
N GLN A 75 4.31 -10.50 -3.78
CA GLN A 75 4.08 -10.13 -5.17
C GLN A 75 2.85 -10.87 -5.67
N ARG A 76 1.71 -10.16 -5.85
CA ARG A 76 0.42 -10.80 -6.15
C ARG A 76 0.32 -11.32 -7.58
N PHE A 77 0.88 -10.59 -8.54
CA PHE A 77 0.89 -10.96 -9.95
C PHE A 77 2.28 -11.48 -10.31
N ARG A 78 2.36 -12.72 -10.80
CA ARG A 78 3.67 -13.39 -10.99
C ARG A 78 3.93 -13.81 -12.43
N GLU A 79 3.10 -14.65 -13.02
CA GLU A 79 3.27 -15.08 -14.40
C GLU A 79 2.99 -13.89 -15.34
N GLY A 80 3.91 -13.63 -16.28
CA GLY A 80 3.81 -12.46 -17.18
C GLY A 80 4.27 -11.12 -16.55
N PHE A 81 4.62 -11.10 -15.26
CA PHE A 81 5.26 -9.97 -14.58
C PHE A 81 6.72 -10.31 -14.22
N THR A 82 7.56 -9.29 -14.17
CA THR A 82 8.95 -9.44 -13.72
C THR A 82 8.96 -9.91 -12.26
N ARG A 83 9.77 -10.93 -11.95
CA ARG A 83 9.99 -11.37 -10.58
C ARG A 83 10.91 -10.36 -9.90
N LEU A 84 10.35 -9.59 -8.99
CA LEU A 84 11.08 -8.60 -8.25
C LEU A 84 11.81 -9.23 -7.05
N PRO A 85 13.01 -8.75 -6.68
CA PRO A 85 13.73 -9.27 -5.53
C PRO A 85 13.00 -8.98 -4.23
N ALA A 86 13.33 -9.75 -3.17
CA ALA A 86 13.01 -9.34 -1.81
C ALA A 86 13.86 -8.11 -1.45
N MET A 87 13.30 -7.17 -0.69
CA MET A 87 13.97 -5.90 -0.37
C MET A 87 15.28 -6.10 0.41
N ARG A 88 15.38 -7.17 1.20
CA ARG A 88 16.63 -7.57 1.86
C ARG A 88 17.80 -7.73 0.90
N MET A 89 17.60 -8.26 -0.30
CA MET A 89 18.68 -8.41 -1.30
C MET A 89 19.29 -7.07 -1.66
N LEU A 90 18.49 -6.01 -1.71
CA LEU A 90 18.98 -4.64 -1.95
C LEU A 90 19.79 -4.13 -0.74
N GLY A 91 19.36 -4.44 0.49
CA GLY A 91 20.11 -4.13 1.69
C GLY A 91 21.46 -4.87 1.77
N GLU A 92 21.49 -6.14 1.36
CA GLU A 92 22.74 -6.93 1.27
C GLU A 92 23.67 -6.41 0.17
N LEU A 93 23.13 -5.95 -0.95
CA LEU A 93 23.91 -5.28 -2.00
C LEU A 93 24.45 -3.94 -1.49
N PHE A 94 23.66 -3.16 -0.73
CA PHE A 94 24.08 -1.89 -0.16
C PHE A 94 25.31 -2.01 0.74
N ALA A 95 25.42 -3.10 1.49
CA ALA A 95 26.59 -3.37 2.32
C ALA A 95 27.88 -3.57 1.50
N LYS A 96 27.79 -3.90 0.20
CA LYS A 96 28.92 -4.12 -0.72
C LYS A 96 29.15 -2.91 -1.62
N ASP A 97 28.09 -2.39 -2.20
CA ASP A 97 28.09 -1.26 -3.15
C ASP A 97 26.80 -0.44 -2.98
N PRO A 98 26.82 0.64 -2.17
CA PRO A 98 25.67 1.48 -1.95
C PRO A 98 25.08 2.11 -3.21
N ILE A 99 25.93 2.48 -4.18
CA ILE A 99 25.48 3.12 -5.42
C ILE A 99 24.74 2.11 -6.29
N ALA A 100 25.32 0.92 -6.47
CA ALA A 100 24.66 -0.14 -7.23
C ALA A 100 23.32 -0.57 -6.58
N ALA A 101 23.24 -0.57 -5.25
CA ALA A 101 22.01 -0.90 -4.53
C ALA A 101 20.90 0.16 -4.72
N GLU A 102 21.23 1.44 -4.67
CA GLU A 102 20.28 2.52 -4.94
C GLU A 102 19.80 2.49 -6.40
N ASP A 103 20.72 2.28 -7.35
CA ASP A 103 20.39 2.12 -8.76
C ASP A 103 19.46 0.91 -8.99
N ALA A 104 19.69 -0.20 -8.29
CA ALA A 104 18.85 -1.39 -8.36
C ALA A 104 17.49 -1.15 -7.72
N ALA A 105 17.41 -0.46 -6.57
CA ALA A 105 16.16 -0.10 -5.92
C ALA A 105 15.31 0.81 -6.82
N GLU A 106 15.90 1.80 -7.48
CA GLU A 106 15.22 2.66 -8.45
C GLU A 106 14.71 1.84 -9.66
N ALA A 107 15.51 0.91 -10.16
CA ALA A 107 15.10 0.01 -11.23
C ALA A 107 13.90 -0.88 -10.82
N VAL A 108 13.91 -1.42 -9.59
CA VAL A 108 12.79 -2.20 -9.03
C VAL A 108 11.52 -1.36 -8.99
N GLY A 109 11.57 -0.14 -8.46
CA GLY A 109 10.41 0.76 -8.41
C GLY A 109 9.87 1.10 -9.81
N LEU A 110 10.76 1.37 -10.77
CA LEU A 110 10.37 1.69 -12.15
C LEU A 110 9.67 0.51 -12.84
N VAL A 111 10.23 -0.70 -12.74
CA VAL A 111 9.65 -1.90 -13.36
C VAL A 111 8.31 -2.24 -12.70
N LEU A 112 8.24 -2.23 -11.38
CA LEU A 112 7.02 -2.46 -10.60
C LEU A 112 5.89 -1.55 -11.08
N ALA A 113 6.12 -0.23 -11.04
CA ALA A 113 5.10 0.74 -11.41
C ALA A 113 4.71 0.64 -12.88
N SER A 114 5.69 0.54 -13.78
CA SER A 114 5.42 0.52 -15.22
C SER A 114 4.62 -0.70 -15.64
N GLU A 115 4.92 -1.88 -15.09
CA GLU A 115 4.16 -3.11 -15.39
C GLU A 115 2.74 -3.05 -14.85
N LEU A 116 2.55 -2.61 -13.60
CA LEU A 116 1.23 -2.46 -13.00
C LEU A 116 0.39 -1.43 -13.77
N ARG A 117 0.97 -0.27 -14.09
CA ARG A 117 0.31 0.78 -14.87
C ARG A 117 -0.10 0.33 -16.27
N ALA A 118 0.72 -0.48 -16.93
CA ALA A 118 0.41 -1.06 -18.24
C ALA A 118 -0.82 -1.98 -18.23
N HIS A 119 -1.25 -2.42 -17.06
CA HIS A 119 -2.42 -3.28 -16.84
C HIS A 119 -3.53 -2.61 -16.02
N GLY A 120 -3.52 -1.26 -15.92
CA GLY A 120 -4.60 -0.49 -15.32
C GLY A 120 -4.62 -0.49 -13.78
N VAL A 121 -3.54 -0.91 -13.12
CA VAL A 121 -3.39 -0.80 -11.66
C VAL A 121 -2.72 0.53 -11.33
N ASP A 122 -3.30 1.28 -10.40
CA ASP A 122 -2.91 2.67 -10.12
C ASP A 122 -1.84 2.77 -9.04
N PHE A 123 -1.85 1.87 -8.06
CA PHE A 123 -1.07 2.05 -6.83
C PHE A 123 -0.67 0.70 -6.22
N SER A 124 0.54 0.63 -5.67
CA SER A 124 0.98 -0.50 -4.83
C SER A 124 1.33 -0.03 -3.42
N PHE A 125 0.95 -0.83 -2.41
CA PHE A 125 1.30 -0.55 -1.02
C PHE A 125 2.78 -0.89 -0.75
N THR A 126 3.67 -0.02 -1.22
CA THR A 126 5.13 -0.12 -1.11
C THR A 126 5.76 1.28 -1.07
N PRO A 127 6.91 1.49 -0.39
CA PRO A 127 7.80 0.51 0.24
C PRO A 127 7.40 0.10 1.67
N VAL A 128 7.89 -1.08 2.09
CA VAL A 128 7.95 -1.47 3.50
C VAL A 128 9.12 -0.73 4.15
N LEU A 129 8.83 0.05 5.19
CA LEU A 129 9.81 0.86 5.94
C LEU A 129 10.19 0.25 7.29
N ASP A 130 9.56 -0.87 7.65
CA ASP A 130 9.85 -1.59 8.88
C ASP A 130 11.30 -2.01 8.95
N LEU A 131 11.95 -1.79 10.10
CA LEU A 131 13.32 -2.22 10.33
C LEU A 131 13.38 -3.73 10.64
N ASP A 132 14.37 -4.42 10.11
CA ASP A 132 14.58 -5.85 10.39
C ASP A 132 15.31 -6.07 11.73
N TRP A 133 14.56 -6.18 12.78
CA TRP A 133 15.08 -6.53 14.10
C TRP A 133 15.41 -8.02 14.26
N GLY A 134 15.20 -8.85 13.22
CA GLY A 134 15.45 -10.29 13.25
C GLY A 134 14.40 -11.07 14.06
N ARG A 135 13.27 -10.47 14.40
CA ARG A 135 12.22 -11.05 15.26
C ARG A 135 10.92 -11.34 14.52
N SER A 136 10.49 -10.39 13.67
CA SER A 136 9.21 -10.49 12.98
C SER A 136 9.27 -11.41 11.76
N GLY A 137 8.59 -12.55 11.82
CA GLY A 137 8.40 -13.44 10.66
C GLY A 137 7.51 -12.82 9.58
N VAL A 138 6.67 -11.84 9.95
CA VAL A 138 5.79 -11.13 9.02
C VAL A 138 6.58 -10.15 8.16
N ILE A 139 7.52 -9.43 8.75
CA ILE A 139 8.36 -8.47 8.03
C ILE A 139 9.51 -9.23 7.33
N GLY A 140 10.39 -9.85 8.06
CA GLY A 140 11.46 -10.68 7.51
C GLY A 140 12.20 -10.01 6.34
N ASP A 141 12.26 -10.70 5.21
CA ASP A 141 12.93 -10.27 3.97
C ASP A 141 12.20 -9.16 3.18
N ARG A 142 11.03 -8.73 3.65
CA ARG A 142 10.34 -7.54 3.12
C ARG A 142 11.05 -6.24 3.53
N SER A 143 11.77 -6.24 4.64
CA SER A 143 12.62 -5.12 5.09
C SER A 143 13.89 -5.03 4.26
N PHE A 144 14.36 -3.82 4.02
CA PHE A 144 15.68 -3.55 3.42
C PHE A 144 16.82 -3.84 4.40
N SER A 145 16.68 -3.42 5.66
CA SER A 145 17.75 -3.47 6.67
C SER A 145 17.21 -3.26 8.08
N LYS A 146 18.05 -3.51 9.09
CA LYS A 146 17.84 -3.06 10.45
C LYS A 146 18.30 -1.60 10.70
N ASP A 147 19.07 -1.04 9.78
CA ASP A 147 19.59 0.33 9.87
C ASP A 147 18.60 1.30 9.20
N PRO A 148 18.02 2.25 9.94
CA PRO A 148 17.02 3.17 9.41
C PRO A 148 17.56 4.07 8.29
N GLN A 149 18.85 4.40 8.29
CA GLN A 149 19.46 5.20 7.22
C GLN A 149 19.57 4.42 5.90
N ILE A 150 19.86 3.12 5.97
CA ILE A 150 19.88 2.24 4.80
C ILE A 150 18.44 2.08 4.27
N VAL A 151 17.48 1.88 5.17
CA VAL A 151 16.05 1.81 4.78
C VAL A 151 15.61 3.08 4.08
N ALA A 152 15.90 4.26 4.65
CA ALA A 152 15.52 5.54 4.06
C ALA A 152 16.15 5.75 2.68
N ARG A 153 17.44 5.46 2.50
CA ARG A 153 18.15 5.62 1.22
C ARG A 153 17.62 4.69 0.12
N LEU A 154 17.44 3.42 0.44
CA LEU A 154 16.92 2.44 -0.54
C LEU A 154 15.44 2.67 -0.86
N ALA A 155 14.64 3.02 0.14
CA ALA A 155 13.24 3.39 -0.06
C ALA A 155 13.12 4.67 -0.91
N ALA A 156 13.95 5.70 -0.68
CA ALA A 156 13.98 6.90 -1.51
C ALA A 156 14.30 6.58 -2.99
N ALA A 157 15.24 5.66 -3.23
CA ALA A 157 15.58 5.21 -4.57
C ALA A 157 14.40 4.46 -5.23
N LEU A 158 13.76 3.55 -4.50
CA LEU A 158 12.58 2.82 -4.97
C LEU A 158 11.42 3.79 -5.29
N ILE A 159 11.16 4.78 -4.43
CA ILE A 159 10.13 5.82 -4.63
C ILE A 159 10.41 6.63 -5.90
N ARG A 160 11.68 7.00 -6.17
CA ARG A 160 12.03 7.65 -7.45
C ARG A 160 11.66 6.78 -8.65
N GLY A 161 11.90 5.48 -8.55
CA GLY A 161 11.51 4.52 -9.60
C GLY A 161 10.00 4.42 -9.77
N LEU A 162 9.23 4.32 -8.67
CA LEU A 162 7.77 4.34 -8.70
C LEU A 162 7.24 5.59 -9.40
N SER A 163 7.74 6.76 -8.99
CA SER A 163 7.34 8.06 -9.57
C SER A 163 7.66 8.14 -11.06
N LYS A 164 8.83 7.67 -11.51
CA LYS A 164 9.18 7.57 -12.94
C LYS A 164 8.21 6.66 -13.71
N GLY A 165 7.73 5.58 -13.07
CA GLY A 165 6.71 4.69 -13.63
C GLY A 165 5.28 5.23 -13.56
N GLY A 166 5.07 6.40 -12.94
CA GLY A 166 3.76 7.05 -12.81
C GLY A 166 2.92 6.55 -11.65
N MET A 167 3.56 6.08 -10.57
CA MET A 167 2.90 5.54 -9.38
C MET A 167 3.36 6.27 -8.11
N GLY A 168 2.44 6.53 -7.19
CA GLY A 168 2.75 7.04 -5.87
C GLY A 168 3.29 5.95 -4.93
N SER A 169 3.69 6.35 -3.72
CA SER A 169 4.33 5.51 -2.70
C SER A 169 3.50 5.39 -1.44
N CYS A 170 3.58 4.24 -0.74
CA CYS A 170 2.96 4.01 0.57
C CYS A 170 3.96 3.43 1.55
N GLY A 171 4.42 4.23 2.51
CA GLY A 171 5.25 3.75 3.61
C GLY A 171 4.45 2.92 4.61
N LYS A 172 4.92 1.74 4.98
CA LYS A 172 4.24 0.86 5.93
C LYS A 172 5.24 0.04 6.76
N HIS A 173 4.91 -0.34 7.99
CA HIS A 173 3.68 -0.12 8.74
C HIS A 173 3.98 0.82 9.91
N PHE A 174 3.58 2.07 9.84
CA PHE A 174 3.90 3.11 10.84
C PHE A 174 3.40 2.75 12.26
N PRO A 175 4.16 2.98 13.32
CA PRO A 175 5.52 3.52 13.39
C PRO A 175 6.64 2.52 13.10
N GLY A 176 6.36 1.20 13.04
CA GLY A 176 7.29 0.11 12.74
C GLY A 176 6.83 -1.23 13.30
N HIS A 177 6.66 -2.24 12.44
CA HIS A 177 6.16 -3.59 12.79
C HIS A 177 7.30 -4.62 12.96
N GLY A 178 8.56 -4.23 12.76
CA GLY A 178 9.67 -5.20 12.69
C GLY A 178 10.10 -5.81 14.02
N TRP A 179 9.71 -5.22 15.16
CA TRP A 179 10.07 -5.71 16.49
C TRP A 179 9.17 -6.84 17.01
N VAL A 180 7.88 -6.77 16.71
CA VAL A 180 6.91 -7.74 17.25
C VAL A 180 6.96 -9.06 16.49
N GLU A 181 6.93 -10.19 17.24
CA GLU A 181 6.91 -11.53 16.68
C GLU A 181 5.52 -11.94 16.20
N ALA A 182 4.49 -11.47 16.93
CA ALA A 182 3.11 -11.81 16.65
C ALA A 182 2.65 -11.23 15.29
N ASP A 183 1.99 -12.09 14.51
CA ASP A 183 1.37 -11.71 13.24
C ASP A 183 0.02 -11.06 13.50
N SER A 184 -0.13 -9.79 13.12
CA SER A 184 -1.38 -9.04 13.26
C SER A 184 -2.57 -9.61 12.47
N HIS A 185 -2.33 -10.53 11.53
CA HIS A 185 -3.39 -11.29 10.88
C HIS A 185 -4.07 -12.32 11.79
N VAL A 186 -3.37 -12.82 12.82
CA VAL A 186 -3.84 -13.92 13.66
C VAL A 186 -3.77 -13.63 15.16
N ALA A 187 -3.17 -12.50 15.57
CA ALA A 187 -3.01 -12.10 16.96
C ALA A 187 -3.02 -10.57 17.10
N ILE A 188 -3.08 -10.09 18.34
CA ILE A 188 -2.95 -8.68 18.66
C ILE A 188 -1.52 -8.43 19.14
N PRO A 189 -0.63 -7.88 18.29
CA PRO A 189 0.75 -7.63 18.67
C PRO A 189 0.87 -6.39 19.55
N VAL A 190 1.76 -6.48 20.56
CA VAL A 190 2.10 -5.37 21.46
C VAL A 190 3.60 -5.13 21.44
N ASP A 191 4.00 -3.89 21.22
CA ASP A 191 5.39 -3.43 21.28
C ASP A 191 5.60 -2.61 22.56
N GLU A 192 6.23 -3.20 23.54
CA GLU A 192 6.45 -2.61 24.87
C GLU A 192 7.74 -1.76 24.96
N ARG A 193 8.40 -1.49 23.84
CA ARG A 193 9.61 -0.66 23.80
C ARG A 193 9.33 0.76 24.29
N SER A 194 10.40 1.42 24.73
CA SER A 194 10.38 2.85 25.05
C SER A 194 10.13 3.70 23.80
N MET A 195 9.66 4.94 23.99
CA MET A 195 9.47 5.87 22.88
C MET A 195 10.77 6.11 22.10
N ALA A 196 11.91 6.25 22.80
CA ALA A 196 13.20 6.45 22.13
C ALA A 196 13.61 5.29 21.21
N GLU A 197 13.23 4.06 21.52
CA GLU A 197 13.47 2.90 20.65
C GLU A 197 12.52 2.89 19.46
N ILE A 198 11.24 3.25 19.64
CA ILE A 198 10.26 3.32 18.55
C ILE A 198 10.59 4.48 17.59
N GLU A 199 11.14 5.58 18.12
CA GLU A 199 11.60 6.71 17.29
C GLU A 199 12.71 6.33 16.30
N ILE A 200 13.47 5.26 16.59
CA ILE A 200 14.42 4.69 15.60
C ILE A 200 13.66 4.13 14.38
N ASP A 201 12.58 3.39 14.62
CA ASP A 201 11.74 2.86 13.53
C ASP A 201 11.03 3.97 12.75
N MET A 202 10.80 5.12 13.36
CA MET A 202 10.16 6.27 12.71
C MET A 202 11.10 7.10 11.83
N GLN A 203 12.42 6.95 11.94
CA GLN A 203 13.38 7.77 11.18
C GLN A 203 13.11 7.78 9.66
N PRO A 204 12.82 6.66 8.98
CA PRO A 204 12.51 6.71 7.55
C PRO A 204 11.30 7.60 7.21
N TYR A 205 10.29 7.69 8.09
CA TYR A 205 9.11 8.54 7.89
C TYR A 205 9.41 10.03 8.01
N HIS A 206 10.47 10.42 8.74
CA HIS A 206 10.93 11.81 8.81
C HIS A 206 11.74 12.22 7.57
N GLU A 207 12.38 11.28 6.89
CA GLU A 207 13.31 11.57 5.81
C GLU A 207 12.68 11.45 4.41
N LEU A 208 11.56 10.72 4.30
CA LEU A 208 10.95 10.38 3.02
C LEU A 208 9.74 11.25 2.70
N SER A 209 9.65 11.68 1.44
CA SER A 209 8.43 12.26 0.89
C SER A 209 7.53 11.13 0.39
N LEU A 210 6.48 10.82 1.15
CA LEU A 210 5.53 9.73 0.89
C LEU A 210 4.19 10.30 0.43
N ASP A 211 3.54 9.61 -0.53
CA ASP A 211 2.18 9.96 -0.97
C ASP A 211 1.12 9.39 -0.02
N ALA A 212 1.42 8.24 0.57
CA ALA A 212 0.56 7.58 1.55
C ALA A 212 1.38 6.90 2.67
N VAL A 213 0.71 6.68 3.80
CA VAL A 213 1.22 5.89 4.93
C VAL A 213 0.13 4.94 5.42
N MET A 214 0.53 3.72 5.77
CA MET A 214 -0.33 2.74 6.41
C MET A 214 0.20 2.44 7.82
N PRO A 215 -0.53 2.79 8.90
CA PRO A 215 -0.19 2.44 10.26
C PRO A 215 -0.39 0.95 10.54
N ALA A 216 0.39 0.41 11.46
CA ALA A 216 0.31 -0.98 11.89
C ALA A 216 -0.90 -1.24 12.81
N HIS A 217 -1.48 -2.46 12.72
CA HIS A 217 -2.36 -2.98 13.77
C HIS A 217 -1.54 -3.55 14.95
N VAL A 218 -0.68 -2.71 15.52
CA VAL A 218 0.16 -3.00 16.69
C VAL A 218 -0.14 -1.97 17.77
N ILE A 219 -0.22 -2.43 19.02
CA ILE A 219 -0.38 -1.59 20.20
C ILE A 219 1.02 -1.17 20.70
N TYR A 220 1.20 0.11 20.95
CA TYR A 220 2.42 0.69 21.53
C TYR A 220 2.04 1.44 22.82
N PRO A 221 2.00 0.74 23.98
CA PRO A 221 1.44 1.28 25.23
C PRO A 221 2.16 2.52 25.76
N VAL A 222 3.40 2.73 25.32
CA VAL A 222 4.20 3.93 25.67
C VAL A 222 3.52 5.22 25.20
N LEU A 223 2.62 5.17 24.23
CA LEU A 223 1.85 6.33 23.75
C LEU A 223 0.34 6.14 23.86
N ASP A 224 -0.20 4.99 23.43
CA ASP A 224 -1.63 4.70 23.43
C ASP A 224 -1.88 3.19 23.58
N GLU A 225 -2.92 2.80 24.31
CA GLU A 225 -3.38 1.41 24.49
C GLU A 225 -4.14 0.87 23.26
N ARG A 226 -4.36 1.68 22.23
CA ARG A 226 -4.98 1.30 20.97
C ARG A 226 -3.92 1.02 19.92
N PRO A 227 -4.18 0.13 18.93
CA PRO A 227 -3.34 -0.01 17.75
C PRO A 227 -3.06 1.33 17.06
N ALA A 228 -1.89 1.48 16.45
CA ALA A 228 -1.47 2.76 15.85
C ALA A 228 -2.51 3.33 14.89
N GLY A 229 -3.14 2.49 14.04
CA GLY A 229 -4.18 2.91 13.09
C GLY A 229 -5.51 3.35 13.76
N PHE A 230 -5.71 3.08 15.06
CA PHE A 230 -6.89 3.47 15.84
C PHE A 230 -6.58 4.56 16.87
N SER A 231 -5.34 5.03 16.91
CA SER A 231 -4.86 6.02 17.88
C SER A 231 -4.75 7.41 17.25
N PRO A 232 -5.61 8.38 17.66
CA PRO A 232 -5.43 9.77 17.26
C PRO A 232 -4.04 10.31 17.61
N ARG A 233 -3.45 9.86 18.74
CA ARG A 233 -2.12 10.30 19.19
C ARG A 233 -1.01 9.85 18.23
N TRP A 234 -1.07 8.60 17.72
CA TRP A 234 -0.10 8.11 16.74
C TRP A 234 -0.27 8.82 15.39
N LEU A 235 -1.51 9.01 14.94
CA LEU A 235 -1.74 9.68 13.66
C LEU A 235 -1.45 11.20 13.73
N GLU A 236 -1.66 11.83 14.88
CA GLU A 236 -1.22 13.21 15.12
C GLU A 236 0.31 13.31 15.11
N LYS A 237 1.04 12.36 15.76
CA LYS A 237 2.50 12.29 15.71
C LYS A 237 3.00 12.15 14.27
N LEU A 238 2.38 11.29 13.44
CA LEU A 238 2.69 11.19 12.01
C LEU A 238 2.46 12.53 11.28
N ARG A 239 1.32 13.19 11.51
CA ARG A 239 0.98 14.45 10.85
C ARG A 239 1.92 15.60 11.26
N LEU A 240 2.21 15.74 12.56
CA LEU A 240 2.92 16.89 13.08
C LEU A 240 4.44 16.70 13.12
N GLU A 241 4.93 15.56 13.60
CA GLU A 241 6.35 15.35 13.78
C GLU A 241 7.02 14.89 12.47
N CYS A 242 6.41 13.96 11.72
CA CYS A 242 6.90 13.59 10.40
C CYS A 242 6.44 14.55 9.29
N GLN A 243 5.67 15.62 9.63
CA GLN A 243 5.15 16.62 8.69
C GLN A 243 4.41 16.00 7.49
N PHE A 244 3.69 14.90 7.72
CA PHE A 244 3.05 14.15 6.68
C PHE A 244 1.65 14.71 6.33
N ASP A 245 1.42 15.08 5.07
CA ASP A 245 0.12 15.59 4.58
C ASP A 245 -0.53 14.70 3.50
N GLY A 246 0.05 13.54 3.21
CA GLY A 246 -0.49 12.55 2.28
C GLY A 246 -1.69 11.76 2.85
N ILE A 247 -2.03 10.66 2.17
CA ILE A 247 -3.14 9.78 2.54
C ILE A 247 -2.72 8.87 3.70
N ILE A 248 -3.54 8.79 4.74
CA ILE A 248 -3.41 7.75 5.77
C ILE A 248 -4.44 6.67 5.49
N PHE A 249 -3.95 5.47 5.17
CA PHE A 249 -4.78 4.27 5.13
C PHE A 249 -5.02 3.70 6.54
N SER A 250 -6.07 2.94 6.78
CA SER A 250 -5.98 1.91 7.81
C SER A 250 -5.20 0.72 7.26
N ASP A 251 -4.65 -0.14 8.11
CA ASP A 251 -4.41 -1.53 7.71
C ASP A 251 -5.76 -2.25 7.60
N ASP A 252 -5.79 -3.49 7.07
CA ASP A 252 -7.04 -4.20 6.82
C ASP A 252 -7.86 -4.41 8.10
N LEU A 253 -9.03 -3.79 8.16
CA LEU A 253 -9.93 -3.85 9.31
C LEU A 253 -10.50 -5.26 9.56
N SER A 254 -10.37 -6.18 8.61
CA SER A 254 -10.79 -7.57 8.77
C SER A 254 -9.78 -8.41 9.57
N MET A 255 -8.55 -7.92 9.78
CA MET A 255 -7.48 -8.62 10.51
C MET A 255 -7.80 -8.77 12.00
N GLU A 256 -7.21 -9.79 12.62
CA GLU A 256 -7.38 -10.05 14.07
C GLU A 256 -6.81 -8.91 14.92
N GLY A 257 -5.69 -8.30 14.51
CA GLY A 257 -5.12 -7.12 15.17
C GLY A 257 -6.08 -5.93 15.28
N ALA A 258 -7.11 -5.86 14.41
CA ALA A 258 -8.17 -4.86 14.48
C ALA A 258 -9.31 -5.24 15.41
N SER A 259 -9.42 -6.52 15.84
CA SER A 259 -10.57 -7.06 16.61
C SER A 259 -10.75 -6.42 17.98
N VAL A 260 -9.69 -5.82 18.53
CA VAL A 260 -9.72 -5.08 19.80
C VAL A 260 -10.76 -3.93 19.81
N ALA A 261 -11.12 -3.39 18.65
CA ALA A 261 -12.11 -2.33 18.53
C ALA A 261 -13.56 -2.84 18.48
N GLY A 262 -13.79 -4.17 18.40
CA GLY A 262 -15.13 -4.76 18.40
C GLY A 262 -15.66 -5.14 17.02
N THR A 263 -16.92 -4.81 16.71
CA THR A 263 -17.57 -5.08 15.42
C THR A 263 -16.87 -4.36 14.27
N ILE A 264 -17.15 -4.75 13.03
CA ILE A 264 -16.55 -4.06 11.86
C ILE A 264 -16.94 -2.57 11.79
N VAL A 265 -18.13 -2.22 12.25
CA VAL A 265 -18.57 -0.82 12.35
C VAL A 265 -17.78 -0.07 13.42
N ASP A 266 -17.50 -0.71 14.58
CA ASP A 266 -16.67 -0.12 15.63
C ASP A 266 -15.23 0.09 15.15
N ARG A 267 -14.65 -0.88 14.40
CA ARG A 267 -13.31 -0.77 13.79
C ARG A 267 -13.25 0.37 12.78
N ALA A 268 -14.28 0.50 11.93
CA ALA A 268 -14.37 1.60 10.96
C ALA A 268 -14.47 2.96 11.66
N ASN A 269 -15.28 3.08 12.72
CA ASN A 269 -15.35 4.30 13.51
C ASN A 269 -14.00 4.60 14.18
N ALA A 270 -13.36 3.61 14.81
CA ALA A 270 -12.08 3.80 15.48
C ALA A 270 -10.99 4.33 14.51
N ALA A 271 -10.85 3.73 13.32
CA ALA A 271 -9.90 4.18 12.30
C ALA A 271 -10.25 5.58 11.75
N TRP A 272 -11.54 5.80 11.46
CA TRP A 272 -12.02 7.08 10.94
C TRP A 272 -11.82 8.22 11.93
N ASP A 273 -12.19 8.02 13.19
CA ASP A 273 -12.05 9.02 14.25
C ASP A 273 -10.58 9.27 14.63
N ALA A 274 -9.73 8.24 14.49
CA ALA A 274 -8.29 8.39 14.68
C ALA A 274 -7.65 9.30 13.62
N GLY A 275 -8.18 9.35 12.41
CA GLY A 275 -7.66 10.24 11.37
C GLY A 275 -7.24 9.54 10.06
N CYS A 276 -7.58 8.26 9.86
CA CYS A 276 -7.40 7.59 8.58
C CYS A 276 -8.26 8.25 7.49
N ASP A 277 -7.72 8.38 6.29
CA ASP A 277 -8.41 8.95 5.13
C ASP A 277 -9.15 7.87 4.33
N VAL A 278 -8.58 6.65 4.28
CA VAL A 278 -9.10 5.49 3.55
C VAL A 278 -9.02 4.25 4.43
N LEU A 279 -10.10 3.48 4.50
CA LEU A 279 -10.23 2.28 5.32
C LEU A 279 -10.25 1.03 4.44
N LEU A 280 -9.31 0.09 4.66
CA LEU A 280 -9.25 -1.18 3.95
C LEU A 280 -10.15 -2.21 4.63
N VAL A 281 -10.97 -2.91 3.83
CA VAL A 281 -11.77 -4.05 4.28
C VAL A 281 -11.67 -5.14 3.22
N CYS A 282 -10.90 -6.19 3.52
CA CYS A 282 -10.51 -7.19 2.55
C CYS A 282 -10.94 -8.60 2.98
N ASN A 283 -11.15 -9.49 1.99
CA ASN A 283 -11.38 -10.92 2.22
C ASN A 283 -12.62 -11.28 3.06
N LYS A 284 -13.48 -10.32 3.38
CA LYS A 284 -14.69 -10.47 4.20
C LYS A 284 -15.85 -9.71 3.56
N PRO A 285 -16.48 -10.22 2.51
CA PRO A 285 -17.57 -9.54 1.82
C PRO A 285 -18.76 -9.24 2.75
N ASP A 286 -18.99 -10.07 3.78
CA ASP A 286 -20.06 -9.82 4.77
C ASP A 286 -19.77 -8.57 5.60
N PHE A 287 -18.49 -8.30 5.94
CA PHE A 287 -18.09 -7.08 6.64
C PHE A 287 -18.30 -5.84 5.75
N VAL A 288 -18.01 -5.97 4.46
CA VAL A 288 -18.28 -4.90 3.50
C VAL A 288 -19.78 -4.63 3.45
N ASP A 289 -20.62 -5.64 3.28
CA ASP A 289 -22.09 -5.49 3.22
C ASP A 289 -22.66 -4.86 4.51
N GLU A 290 -22.14 -5.25 5.69
CA GLU A 290 -22.51 -4.65 6.97
C GLU A 290 -22.14 -3.16 7.03
N LEU A 291 -20.92 -2.79 6.62
CA LEU A 291 -20.51 -1.38 6.57
C LEU A 291 -21.35 -0.56 5.59
N LEU A 292 -21.59 -1.08 4.40
CA LEU A 292 -22.42 -0.38 3.40
C LEU A 292 -23.87 -0.17 3.89
N ALA A 293 -24.38 -1.08 4.72
CA ALA A 293 -25.73 -0.99 5.27
C ALA A 293 -25.85 -0.10 6.53
N GLN A 294 -24.82 -0.08 7.39
CA GLN A 294 -24.95 0.45 8.75
C GLN A 294 -24.02 1.62 9.05
N TRP A 295 -22.85 1.71 8.40
CA TRP A 295 -21.87 2.74 8.74
C TRP A 295 -22.20 4.09 8.10
N GLN A 296 -22.28 5.12 8.94
CA GLN A 296 -22.63 6.49 8.55
C GLN A 296 -21.55 7.47 9.04
N PRO A 297 -20.38 7.51 8.38
CA PRO A 297 -19.30 8.41 8.79
C PRO A 297 -19.70 9.88 8.59
N VAL A 298 -19.23 10.73 9.48
CA VAL A 298 -19.28 12.18 9.25
C VAL A 298 -18.41 12.52 8.06
N ALA A 299 -18.98 13.17 7.06
CA ALA A 299 -18.27 13.53 5.84
C ALA A 299 -17.04 14.40 6.12
N GLN A 300 -15.91 14.04 5.54
CA GLN A 300 -14.63 14.75 5.65
C GLN A 300 -14.14 15.16 4.25
N PRO A 301 -14.61 16.30 3.70
CA PRO A 301 -14.29 16.70 2.32
C PRO A 301 -12.78 16.77 2.03
N LYS A 302 -11.98 17.21 3.01
CA LYS A 302 -10.51 17.26 2.87
C LYS A 302 -9.87 15.88 2.69
N ARG A 303 -10.42 14.84 3.35
CA ARG A 303 -9.95 13.45 3.21
C ARG A 303 -10.37 12.89 1.85
N ALA A 304 -11.63 13.05 1.48
CA ALA A 304 -12.12 12.62 0.17
C ALA A 304 -11.36 13.26 -1.00
N ALA A 305 -10.93 14.52 -0.85
CA ALA A 305 -10.15 15.24 -1.86
C ALA A 305 -8.73 14.68 -2.08
N ARG A 306 -8.20 13.86 -1.17
CA ARG A 306 -6.91 13.19 -1.33
C ARG A 306 -6.99 11.90 -2.16
N ILE A 307 -8.13 11.22 -2.18
CA ILE A 307 -8.29 9.91 -2.83
C ILE A 307 -7.88 9.92 -4.33
N PRO A 308 -8.20 10.96 -5.13
CA PRO A 308 -7.74 11.05 -6.51
C PRO A 308 -6.21 11.00 -6.69
N ASN A 309 -5.42 11.32 -5.65
CA ASN A 309 -3.96 11.24 -5.71
C ASN A 309 -3.44 9.79 -5.78
N LEU A 310 -4.31 8.80 -5.51
CA LEU A 310 -4.00 7.38 -5.72
C LEU A 310 -4.05 6.98 -7.19
N LEU A 311 -4.74 7.74 -8.04
CA LEU A 311 -4.80 7.45 -9.46
C LEU A 311 -3.41 7.60 -10.07
N GLY A 312 -2.96 6.56 -10.75
CA GLY A 312 -1.67 6.57 -11.39
C GLY A 312 -1.58 7.62 -12.49
N GLN A 313 -0.42 8.22 -12.62
CA GLN A 313 -0.10 9.21 -13.62
C GLN A 313 0.56 8.56 -14.84
N PRO A 314 0.63 9.22 -15.99
CA PRO A 314 1.49 8.77 -17.08
C PRO A 314 2.95 8.71 -16.63
N GLY A 315 3.59 7.57 -16.84
CA GLY A 315 4.99 7.34 -16.49
C GLY A 315 5.92 7.45 -17.70
N LEU A 316 7.23 7.37 -17.45
CA LEU A 316 8.28 7.35 -18.48
C LEU A 316 8.23 8.53 -19.45
N GLY A 317 7.77 9.71 -18.98
CA GLY A 317 7.66 10.92 -19.80
C GLY A 317 6.57 10.87 -20.86
N GLN A 318 5.64 9.95 -20.80
CA GLN A 318 4.55 9.78 -21.76
C GLN A 318 3.31 10.57 -21.36
N ALA A 319 2.44 10.87 -22.34
CA ALA A 319 1.15 11.52 -22.09
C ALA A 319 0.07 10.55 -21.59
N HIS A 320 0.24 9.25 -21.81
CA HIS A 320 -0.67 8.18 -21.41
C HIS A 320 0.11 6.97 -20.89
N PRO A 321 -0.47 6.11 -20.06
CA PRO A 321 0.16 4.85 -19.67
C PRO A 321 0.53 4.04 -20.92
N LEU A 322 1.74 3.46 -20.91
CA LEU A 322 2.19 2.60 -22.00
C LEU A 322 1.46 1.26 -21.96
N THR A 323 1.11 0.74 -23.12
CA THR A 323 0.71 -0.68 -23.25
C THR A 323 1.91 -1.57 -22.96
N ARG A 324 1.67 -2.85 -22.65
CA ARG A 324 2.75 -3.82 -22.41
C ARG A 324 3.78 -3.87 -23.56
N ALA A 325 3.33 -3.91 -24.79
CA ALA A 325 4.21 -3.95 -25.96
C ALA A 325 5.07 -2.67 -26.11
N GLN A 326 4.48 -1.50 -25.84
CA GLN A 326 5.23 -0.23 -25.84
C GLN A 326 6.25 -0.18 -24.71
N LEU A 327 5.88 -0.68 -23.51
CA LEU A 327 6.77 -0.76 -22.36
C LEU A 327 7.98 -1.66 -22.66
N GLU A 328 7.76 -2.82 -23.25
CA GLU A 328 8.82 -3.76 -23.63
C GLU A 328 9.80 -3.18 -24.67
N ALA A 329 9.37 -2.20 -25.47
CA ALA A 329 10.21 -1.49 -26.41
C ALA A 329 10.90 -0.26 -25.78
N HIS A 330 10.57 0.15 -24.54
CA HIS A 330 11.06 1.37 -23.92
C HIS A 330 12.49 1.18 -23.36
N ALA A 331 13.42 2.07 -23.74
CA ALA A 331 14.85 1.93 -23.40
C ALA A 331 15.09 1.92 -21.87
N ASP A 332 14.45 2.83 -21.12
CA ASP A 332 14.64 2.94 -19.67
C ASP A 332 14.10 1.71 -18.94
N TYR A 333 12.96 1.19 -19.38
CA TYR A 333 12.43 -0.07 -18.84
C TYR A 333 13.36 -1.25 -19.10
N GLN A 334 13.91 -1.38 -20.32
CA GLN A 334 14.86 -2.44 -20.65
C GLN A 334 16.16 -2.33 -19.86
N ALA A 335 16.64 -1.10 -19.62
CA ALA A 335 17.81 -0.87 -18.76
C ALA A 335 17.54 -1.28 -17.30
N ALA A 336 16.35 -0.96 -16.78
CA ALA A 336 15.93 -1.35 -15.43
C ALA A 336 15.81 -2.88 -15.29
N LEU A 337 15.21 -3.57 -16.27
CA LEU A 337 15.13 -5.04 -16.29
C LEU A 337 16.50 -5.71 -16.23
N LYS A 338 17.47 -5.21 -16.99
CA LYS A 338 18.84 -5.74 -16.97
C LYS A 338 19.51 -5.61 -15.60
N ARG A 339 19.24 -4.49 -14.89
CA ARG A 339 19.75 -4.30 -13.52
C ARG A 339 19.13 -5.29 -12.54
N ILE A 340 17.83 -5.51 -12.62
CA ILE A 340 17.15 -6.50 -11.75
C ILE A 340 17.66 -7.92 -12.03
N GLN A 341 17.90 -8.26 -13.29
CA GLN A 341 18.41 -9.59 -13.69
C GLN A 341 19.86 -9.82 -13.24
N ALA A 342 20.60 -8.78 -12.91
CA ALA A 342 21.99 -8.86 -12.44
C ALA A 342 22.10 -8.99 -10.91
N LEU A 343 20.97 -8.92 -10.14
CA LEU A 343 20.91 -9.16 -8.70
C LEU A 343 20.97 -10.64 -8.36
#